data_04cb293ba063cf9ed1f9533d8f5fe7c3
#
_entry.id   04cb293ba063cf9ed1f9533d8f5fe7c3
#
_cell.length_a   1.000
_cell.length_b   1.000
_cell.length_c   1.000
_cell.angle_alpha   90.00
_cell.angle_beta   90.00
_cell.angle_gamma   90.00
#
_symmetry.space_group_name_H-M   'P 1'
#
loop_
_entity.id
_entity.type
_entity.pdbx_description
1 polymer ?
#
loop_
_entity_poly.entity_id
_entity_poly.type
_entity_poly.pdbx_seq_one_letter_code
_entity_poly.pdbx_strand_id
1 'polypeptide(L)'
;MRTSPAYPDRRTAFWVPVAIAALLLGGCDRDRPTDIAAEIARIRAIDNHAHPVRVVGPGEQDREFDALPVDNMEPASDPVYLRPGAPGTLEARRTLFGQLGKPRVTQQKGDGYPAWVLDQMGVDVMLANRVQMGRGIEPPRFRWVPYVDALLFPLNNSKLAARNSDRRAFFADEETLLRRYLKDAGLAASPASLDDYLTGVVTPTLERQKQGGAVAEKFEAAYLRPLDFDKVDRSAAARVYSQFRAKGAPPDDQYKILQDYLFRYIAGECGRLGMAVHIHTMAGAGSYFDVEGANPLRLESVLNDPGLRKTKFVMLHGGWPFIGEITALLEKPNAWLDFSAQSLMLPPATLAHNLRQWLEWVPEKVLFGTDAYPYSDEMGWEESGWLAARRGREALALALTAMMRDGEISHDRALELARMVLHENARKLYGL
;
A
#
# COMPACT_ATOMS: atom_id res chain seq x y z
N MET A 1 15.64 -79.18 -6.64
CA MET A 1 14.93 -80.36 -6.06
C MET A 1 13.85 -79.86 -5.12
N ARG A 2 12.65 -80.41 -5.37
CA ARG A 2 11.41 -80.49 -4.54
C ARG A 2 10.64 -79.16 -4.44
N THR A 3 9.58 -79.01 -5.08
CA THR A 3 8.25 -79.66 -5.34
C THR A 3 7.18 -78.89 -4.59
N SER A 4 6.32 -78.24 -5.40
CA SER A 4 4.98 -77.77 -4.95
C SER A 4 4.09 -78.90 -4.54
N PRO A 5 3.05 -78.64 -3.80
CA PRO A 5 1.79 -79.23 -4.18
C PRO A 5 0.60 -78.25 -4.22
N ALA A 6 -0.34 -78.76 -4.97
CA ALA A 6 -1.51 -78.27 -5.63
C ALA A 6 -2.68 -77.84 -4.71
N TYR A 7 -3.52 -76.98 -5.31
CA TYR A 7 -4.90 -76.62 -4.94
C TYR A 7 -5.86 -77.83 -4.97
N PRO A 8 -6.96 -77.73 -4.20
CA PRO A 8 -8.23 -78.15 -4.77
C PRO A 8 -9.30 -77.04 -4.73
N ASP A 9 -9.98 -77.01 -5.86
CA ASP A 9 -11.20 -76.32 -6.21
C ASP A 9 -12.40 -76.87 -5.42
N ARG A 10 -13.24 -76.00 -4.80
CA ARG A 10 -14.65 -76.29 -4.53
C ARG A 10 -15.50 -75.03 -4.53
N ARG A 11 -16.24 -74.86 -5.62
CA ARG A 11 -17.38 -73.97 -5.76
C ARG A 11 -18.54 -74.47 -4.90
N THR A 12 -19.06 -73.59 -4.03
CA THR A 12 -20.47 -73.63 -3.61
C THR A 12 -20.97 -72.20 -3.49
N ALA A 13 -21.87 -71.85 -4.40
CA ALA A 13 -22.59 -70.58 -4.42
C ALA A 13 -23.71 -70.59 -3.35
N PHE A 14 -23.66 -69.67 -2.42
CA PHE A 14 -24.84 -69.32 -1.59
C PHE A 14 -25.34 -67.95 -2.03
N TRP A 15 -26.55 -67.93 -2.60
CA TRP A 15 -27.29 -66.71 -2.87
C TRP A 15 -27.95 -66.23 -1.58
N VAL A 16 -27.59 -65.03 -1.09
CA VAL A 16 -28.32 -64.30 -0.06
C VAL A 16 -29.03 -63.14 -0.77
N PRO A 17 -30.33 -63.00 -0.68
CA PRO A 17 -31.00 -61.82 -1.23
C PRO A 17 -30.72 -60.61 -0.36
N VAL A 18 -30.00 -59.65 -0.91
CA VAL A 18 -29.85 -58.30 -0.30
C VAL A 18 -31.13 -57.52 -0.59
N ALA A 19 -31.93 -57.30 0.43
CA ALA A 19 -33.05 -56.37 0.39
C ALA A 19 -32.49 -54.93 0.32
N ILE A 20 -32.68 -54.27 -0.83
CA ILE A 20 -32.37 -52.85 -0.99
C ILE A 20 -33.47 -52.09 -0.27
N ALA A 21 -33.18 -51.64 0.95
CA ALA A 21 -33.94 -50.60 1.63
C ALA A 21 -33.60 -49.25 0.98
N ALA A 22 -34.47 -48.75 0.11
CA ALA A 22 -34.40 -47.41 -0.39
C ALA A 22 -34.71 -46.43 0.72
N LEU A 23 -33.68 -45.97 1.43
CA LEU A 23 -33.76 -44.81 2.27
C LEU A 23 -33.92 -43.58 1.35
N LEU A 24 -35.15 -43.09 1.27
CA LEU A 24 -35.45 -41.73 0.80
C LEU A 24 -34.77 -40.75 1.77
N LEU A 25 -33.51 -40.49 1.53
CA LEU A 25 -32.86 -39.29 2.05
C LEU A 25 -33.53 -38.11 1.37
N GLY A 26 -34.40 -37.44 2.12
CA GLY A 26 -34.92 -36.13 1.79
C GLY A 26 -33.73 -35.26 1.40
N GLY A 27 -33.73 -34.78 0.16
CA GLY A 27 -32.77 -33.81 -0.32
C GLY A 27 -32.91 -32.56 0.55
N CYS A 28 -31.98 -32.37 1.50
CA CYS A 28 -31.57 -31.04 1.82
C CYS A 28 -31.03 -30.45 0.51
N ASP A 29 -31.71 -29.46 -0.01
CA ASP A 29 -31.16 -28.52 -0.96
C ASP A 29 -29.87 -28.00 -0.31
N ARG A 30 -28.75 -28.68 -0.57
CA ARG A 30 -27.44 -28.12 -0.28
C ARG A 30 -27.36 -26.97 -1.28
N ASP A 31 -27.60 -25.77 -0.76
CA ASP A 31 -27.35 -24.52 -1.41
C ASP A 31 -26.16 -24.72 -2.36
N ARG A 32 -26.36 -24.48 -3.65
CA ARG A 32 -25.24 -24.36 -4.60
C ARG A 32 -24.29 -23.39 -3.95
N PRO A 33 -22.99 -23.70 -3.85
CA PRO A 33 -22.05 -22.74 -3.27
C PRO A 33 -22.24 -21.46 -4.08
N THR A 34 -22.85 -20.46 -3.43
CA THR A 34 -22.94 -19.12 -4.00
C THR A 34 -21.51 -18.74 -4.32
N ASP A 35 -21.30 -18.29 -5.56
CA ASP A 35 -19.98 -17.90 -6.01
C ASP A 35 -19.57 -16.64 -5.22
N ILE A 36 -18.89 -16.87 -4.08
CA ILE A 36 -18.43 -15.79 -3.21
C ILE A 36 -17.61 -14.75 -3.98
N ALA A 37 -16.92 -15.15 -5.06
CA ALA A 37 -16.16 -14.23 -5.90
C ALA A 37 -17.08 -13.23 -6.60
N ALA A 38 -18.27 -13.67 -7.06
CA ALA A 38 -19.24 -12.78 -7.67
C ALA A 38 -19.86 -11.80 -6.65
N GLU A 39 -20.02 -12.23 -5.40
CA GLU A 39 -20.50 -11.36 -4.32
C GLU A 39 -19.43 -10.33 -3.92
N ILE A 40 -18.17 -10.76 -3.75
CA ILE A 40 -17.02 -9.89 -3.43
C ILE A 40 -16.80 -8.84 -4.53
N ALA A 41 -16.95 -9.24 -5.81
CA ALA A 41 -16.78 -8.33 -6.94
C ALA A 41 -17.77 -7.13 -6.93
N ARG A 42 -18.91 -7.26 -6.24
CA ARG A 42 -19.92 -6.19 -6.12
C ARG A 42 -19.67 -5.25 -4.95
N ILE A 43 -18.78 -5.61 -4.02
CA ILE A 43 -18.45 -4.75 -2.88
C ILE A 43 -17.64 -3.56 -3.39
N ARG A 44 -18.17 -2.36 -3.17
CA ARG A 44 -17.44 -1.13 -3.43
C ARG A 44 -16.34 -0.95 -2.39
N ALA A 45 -15.15 -0.52 -2.82
CA ALA A 45 -13.97 -0.46 -1.96
C ALA A 45 -13.60 0.99 -1.59
N ILE A 46 -12.89 1.14 -0.48
CA ILE A 46 -12.03 2.30 -0.20
C ILE A 46 -10.61 1.88 -0.55
N ASP A 47 -10.00 2.57 -1.49
CA ASP A 47 -8.62 2.34 -1.91
C ASP A 47 -7.67 3.13 -0.99
N ASN A 48 -6.90 2.42 -0.19
CA ASN A 48 -6.06 3.00 0.86
C ASN A 48 -4.81 3.71 0.31
N HIS A 49 -4.36 3.36 -0.89
CA HIS A 49 -3.10 3.86 -1.45
C HIS A 49 -3.09 3.83 -2.96
N ALA A 50 -2.95 5.00 -3.59
CA ALA A 50 -2.83 5.15 -5.03
C ALA A 50 -2.27 6.54 -5.41
N HIS A 51 -1.75 6.65 -6.64
CA HIS A 51 -1.14 7.85 -7.21
C HIS A 51 -1.95 8.35 -8.44
N PRO A 52 -3.18 8.81 -8.25
CA PRO A 52 -4.04 9.23 -9.36
C PRO A 52 -3.48 10.49 -10.03
N VAL A 53 -3.53 10.52 -11.36
CA VAL A 53 -3.08 11.64 -12.20
C VAL A 53 -4.29 12.44 -12.66
N ARG A 54 -4.18 13.78 -12.59
CA ARG A 54 -5.22 14.71 -13.07
C ARG A 54 -5.24 14.79 -14.60
N VAL A 55 -6.39 15.12 -15.14
CA VAL A 55 -6.49 15.58 -16.51
C VAL A 55 -5.96 17.01 -16.56
N VAL A 56 -4.93 17.22 -17.40
CA VAL A 56 -4.31 18.54 -17.65
C VAL A 56 -4.44 18.93 -19.11
N GLY A 57 -4.15 20.18 -19.42
CA GLY A 57 -4.23 20.69 -20.80
C GLY A 57 -3.24 20.04 -21.76
N PRO A 58 -3.45 20.18 -23.08
CA PRO A 58 -2.50 19.68 -24.07
C PRO A 58 -1.09 20.26 -23.86
N GLY A 59 -0.09 19.38 -23.77
CA GLY A 59 1.31 19.75 -23.54
C GLY A 59 1.67 19.99 -22.07
N GLU A 60 0.72 19.94 -21.16
CA GLU A 60 0.97 19.98 -19.72
C GLU A 60 1.15 18.56 -19.14
N GLN A 61 1.87 18.47 -18.02
CA GLN A 61 2.04 17.25 -17.24
C GLN A 61 1.63 17.51 -15.79
N ASP A 62 0.84 16.62 -15.22
CA ASP A 62 0.60 16.61 -13.80
C ASP A 62 1.82 15.98 -13.09
N ARG A 63 2.59 16.80 -12.39
CA ARG A 63 3.78 16.37 -11.64
C ARG A 63 3.54 16.27 -10.15
N GLU A 64 2.31 16.49 -9.70
CA GLU A 64 1.95 16.53 -8.30
C GLU A 64 1.47 15.14 -7.78
N PHE A 65 1.51 14.12 -8.64
CA PHE A 65 1.00 12.77 -8.29
C PHE A 65 1.98 11.94 -7.47
N ASP A 66 3.24 12.36 -7.41
CA ASP A 66 4.29 11.68 -6.64
C ASP A 66 5.35 12.66 -6.15
N ALA A 67 6.09 12.28 -5.10
CA ALA A 67 7.23 13.04 -4.61
C ALA A 67 8.55 12.53 -5.20
N LEU A 68 8.66 11.22 -5.46
CA LEU A 68 9.85 10.59 -6.01
C LEU A 68 9.50 9.75 -7.25
N PRO A 69 10.30 9.81 -8.33
CA PRO A 69 10.05 9.02 -9.55
C PRO A 69 10.61 7.59 -9.44
N VAL A 70 10.36 6.90 -8.31
CA VAL A 70 11.05 5.65 -7.96
C VAL A 70 10.68 4.46 -8.84
N ASP A 71 9.43 4.37 -9.28
CA ASP A 71 8.92 3.18 -9.97
C ASP A 71 9.32 3.09 -11.44
N ASN A 72 9.93 4.15 -11.99
CA ASN A 72 10.36 4.21 -13.39
C ASN A 72 11.87 4.13 -13.59
N MET A 73 12.66 3.96 -12.52
CA MET A 73 14.12 4.03 -12.57
C MET A 73 14.78 2.82 -13.21
N GLU A 74 14.19 1.63 -13.04
CA GLU A 74 14.74 0.36 -13.50
C GLU A 74 13.67 -0.48 -14.23
N PRO A 75 13.14 -0.04 -15.39
CA PRO A 75 12.04 -0.73 -16.09
C PRO A 75 12.33 -2.19 -16.44
N ALA A 76 13.61 -2.55 -16.61
CA ALA A 76 14.02 -3.94 -16.87
C ALA A 76 13.81 -4.88 -15.68
N SER A 77 13.68 -4.32 -14.46
CA SER A 77 13.41 -5.07 -13.22
C SER A 77 11.93 -5.31 -12.96
N ASP A 78 11.04 -4.67 -13.74
CA ASP A 78 9.60 -4.84 -13.57
C ASP A 78 9.15 -6.30 -13.69
N PRO A 79 8.21 -6.73 -12.85
CA PRO A 79 7.57 -8.02 -13.02
C PRO A 79 7.01 -8.21 -14.43
N VAL A 80 7.09 -9.43 -14.95
CA VAL A 80 6.75 -9.75 -16.37
C VAL A 80 5.36 -9.24 -16.78
N TYR A 81 4.40 -9.22 -15.87
CA TYR A 81 3.03 -8.79 -16.15
C TYR A 81 2.80 -7.27 -16.03
N LEU A 82 3.81 -6.50 -15.66
CA LEU A 82 3.80 -5.03 -15.73
C LEU A 82 4.48 -4.51 -17.00
N ARG A 83 5.22 -5.38 -17.71
CA ARG A 83 5.96 -4.99 -18.91
C ARG A 83 5.02 -4.61 -20.05
N PRO A 84 5.47 -3.76 -20.98
CA PRO A 84 4.72 -3.42 -22.18
C PRO A 84 4.17 -4.65 -22.91
N GLY A 85 2.92 -4.59 -23.34
CA GLY A 85 2.26 -5.68 -24.05
C GLY A 85 1.78 -6.84 -23.17
N ALA A 86 1.91 -6.77 -21.84
CA ALA A 86 1.40 -7.79 -20.95
C ALA A 86 -0.12 -8.01 -21.13
N PRO A 87 -0.61 -9.28 -21.16
CA PRO A 87 -2.03 -9.57 -21.42
C PRO A 87 -3.00 -8.83 -20.50
N GLY A 88 -2.66 -8.66 -19.22
CA GLY A 88 -3.47 -7.93 -18.26
C GLY A 88 -3.61 -6.44 -18.60
N THR A 89 -2.53 -5.80 -19.02
CA THR A 89 -2.53 -4.39 -19.48
C THR A 89 -3.41 -4.23 -20.71
N LEU A 90 -3.27 -5.12 -21.70
CA LEU A 90 -4.09 -5.10 -22.91
C LEU A 90 -5.59 -5.31 -22.58
N GLU A 91 -5.91 -6.19 -21.62
CA GLU A 91 -7.27 -6.41 -21.14
C GLU A 91 -7.82 -5.17 -20.46
N ALA A 92 -7.06 -4.55 -19.56
CA ALA A 92 -7.45 -3.32 -18.86
C ALA A 92 -7.76 -2.19 -19.85
N ARG A 93 -6.87 -1.94 -20.81
CA ARG A 93 -7.06 -0.93 -21.86
C ARG A 93 -8.31 -1.16 -22.69
N ARG A 94 -8.54 -2.41 -23.12
CA ARG A 94 -9.72 -2.78 -23.90
C ARG A 94 -11.00 -2.58 -23.08
N THR A 95 -11.00 -2.96 -21.81
CA THR A 95 -12.16 -2.86 -20.94
C THR A 95 -12.48 -1.40 -20.61
N LEU A 96 -11.46 -0.61 -20.25
CA LEU A 96 -11.65 0.79 -19.89
C LEU A 96 -12.00 1.67 -21.11
N PHE A 97 -11.31 1.49 -22.22
CA PHE A 97 -11.36 2.47 -23.31
C PHE A 97 -11.98 1.95 -24.61
N GLY A 98 -12.13 0.64 -24.75
CA GLY A 98 -12.74 0.02 -25.94
C GLY A 98 -12.09 0.49 -27.24
N GLN A 99 -12.92 0.73 -28.26
CA GLN A 99 -12.47 1.24 -29.58
C GLN A 99 -12.20 2.76 -29.58
N LEU A 100 -12.71 3.51 -28.59
CA LEU A 100 -12.52 4.97 -28.54
C LEU A 100 -11.08 5.35 -28.21
N GLY A 101 -10.40 4.52 -27.41
CA GLY A 101 -9.07 4.82 -26.88
C GLY A 101 -9.07 5.85 -25.75
N LYS A 102 -8.01 5.80 -24.92
CA LYS A 102 -7.85 6.62 -23.72
C LYS A 102 -8.00 8.13 -23.97
N PRO A 103 -7.34 8.74 -24.99
CA PRO A 103 -7.42 10.19 -25.18
C PRO A 103 -8.85 10.68 -25.39
N ARG A 104 -9.65 9.93 -26.16
CA ARG A 104 -11.03 10.32 -26.47
C ARG A 104 -11.96 10.17 -25.28
N VAL A 105 -11.80 9.10 -24.49
CA VAL A 105 -12.56 8.91 -23.25
C VAL A 105 -12.23 10.02 -22.26
N THR A 106 -10.93 10.31 -22.06
CA THR A 106 -10.48 11.40 -21.19
C THR A 106 -11.08 12.74 -21.60
N GLN A 107 -11.04 13.08 -22.89
CA GLN A 107 -11.64 14.31 -23.41
C GLN A 107 -13.15 14.37 -23.16
N GLN A 108 -13.88 13.26 -23.37
CA GLN A 108 -15.33 13.21 -23.16
C GLN A 108 -15.72 13.37 -21.69
N LYS A 109 -14.91 12.85 -20.77
CA LYS A 109 -15.18 12.90 -19.33
C LYS A 109 -14.68 14.19 -18.68
N GLY A 110 -13.67 14.85 -19.24
CA GLY A 110 -13.09 16.07 -18.69
C GLY A 110 -12.69 15.91 -17.22
N ASP A 111 -13.04 16.87 -16.37
CA ASP A 111 -12.74 16.81 -14.93
C ASP A 111 -13.41 15.65 -14.20
N GLY A 112 -14.46 15.06 -14.73
CA GLY A 112 -15.11 13.86 -14.20
C GLY A 112 -14.36 12.56 -14.51
N TYR A 113 -13.26 12.63 -15.29
CA TYR A 113 -12.52 11.44 -15.69
C TYR A 113 -11.94 10.63 -14.51
N PRO A 114 -11.24 11.23 -13.53
CA PRO A 114 -10.74 10.46 -12.41
C PRO A 114 -11.83 9.76 -11.60
N ALA A 115 -12.97 10.43 -11.36
CA ALA A 115 -14.09 9.82 -10.66
C ALA A 115 -14.73 8.67 -11.48
N TRP A 116 -14.80 8.81 -12.81
CA TRP A 116 -15.24 7.73 -13.70
C TRP A 116 -14.28 6.52 -13.61
N VAL A 117 -12.96 6.75 -13.54
CA VAL A 117 -11.99 5.66 -13.36
C VAL A 117 -12.25 4.89 -12.06
N LEU A 118 -12.53 5.57 -10.94
CA LEU A 118 -12.92 4.92 -9.69
C LEU A 118 -14.15 4.02 -9.86
N ASP A 119 -15.13 4.46 -10.64
CA ASP A 119 -16.34 3.66 -10.91
C ASP A 119 -15.99 2.37 -11.69
N GLN A 120 -15.05 2.45 -12.66
CA GLN A 120 -14.58 1.27 -13.39
C GLN A 120 -13.79 0.29 -12.50
N MET A 121 -13.13 0.78 -11.46
CA MET A 121 -12.41 -0.03 -10.47
C MET A 121 -13.34 -0.59 -9.38
N GLY A 122 -14.59 -0.14 -9.28
CA GLY A 122 -15.47 -0.45 -8.16
C GLY A 122 -14.99 0.16 -6.84
N VAL A 123 -14.46 1.39 -6.89
CA VAL A 123 -13.93 2.14 -5.74
C VAL A 123 -14.86 3.30 -5.43
N ASP A 124 -15.22 3.50 -4.17
CA ASP A 124 -16.01 4.63 -3.71
C ASP A 124 -15.14 5.83 -3.34
N VAL A 125 -14.09 5.57 -2.60
CA VAL A 125 -13.14 6.59 -2.15
C VAL A 125 -11.72 6.07 -2.38
N MET A 126 -10.84 6.94 -2.87
CA MET A 126 -9.41 6.67 -3.03
C MET A 126 -8.62 7.64 -2.16
N LEU A 127 -7.70 7.10 -1.36
CA LEU A 127 -6.70 7.90 -0.67
C LEU A 127 -5.58 8.21 -1.67
N ALA A 128 -5.54 9.45 -2.10
CA ALA A 128 -4.65 9.92 -3.16
C ALA A 128 -3.33 10.42 -2.56
N ASN A 129 -2.26 9.67 -2.80
CA ASN A 129 -0.91 10.14 -2.51
C ASN A 129 -0.55 11.19 -3.57
N ARG A 130 -0.37 12.42 -3.13
CA ARG A 130 -0.08 13.54 -4.01
C ARG A 130 0.65 14.64 -3.23
N VAL A 131 1.59 15.28 -3.90
CA VAL A 131 2.20 16.51 -3.36
C VAL A 131 1.13 17.58 -3.14
N GLN A 132 0.18 17.68 -4.07
CA GLN A 132 -0.98 18.58 -3.97
C GLN A 132 -2.20 18.01 -4.67
N MET A 133 -3.34 18.15 -4.04
CA MET A 133 -4.64 17.89 -4.67
C MET A 133 -4.93 18.90 -5.76
N GLY A 134 -5.92 18.62 -6.59
CA GLY A 134 -6.31 19.57 -7.63
C GLY A 134 -7.55 19.12 -8.38
N ARG A 135 -7.95 19.94 -9.34
CA ARG A 135 -9.19 19.81 -10.09
C ARG A 135 -9.37 18.39 -10.65
N GLY A 136 -10.53 17.80 -10.37
CA GLY A 136 -10.90 16.45 -10.75
C GLY A 136 -10.45 15.36 -9.76
N ILE A 137 -9.52 15.68 -8.83
CA ILE A 137 -9.10 14.79 -7.74
C ILE A 137 -9.41 15.51 -6.43
N GLU A 138 -10.67 15.46 -6.02
CA GLU A 138 -11.22 16.24 -4.91
C GLU A 138 -12.21 15.41 -4.06
N PRO A 139 -12.45 15.81 -2.80
CA PRO A 139 -13.53 15.22 -2.01
C PRO A 139 -14.90 15.32 -2.73
N PRO A 140 -15.80 14.36 -2.49
CA PRO A 140 -15.71 13.27 -1.54
C PRO A 140 -15.00 12.01 -2.07
N ARG A 141 -14.73 11.91 -3.39
CA ARG A 141 -14.20 10.70 -4.04
C ARG A 141 -12.72 10.47 -3.77
N PHE A 142 -11.96 11.54 -3.51
CA PHE A 142 -10.54 11.48 -3.21
C PHE A 142 -10.25 12.10 -1.84
N ARG A 143 -9.34 11.49 -1.08
CA ARG A 143 -8.83 11.99 0.18
C ARG A 143 -7.34 12.16 0.08
N TRP A 144 -6.84 13.26 0.59
CA TRP A 144 -5.44 13.63 0.44
C TRP A 144 -4.52 12.89 1.40
N VAL A 145 -3.41 12.41 0.87
CA VAL A 145 -2.28 11.86 1.62
C VAL A 145 -1.02 12.52 1.07
N PRO A 146 -0.56 13.65 1.64
CA PRO A 146 0.67 14.32 1.24
C PRO A 146 1.93 13.56 1.65
N TYR A 147 3.06 13.98 1.10
CA TYR A 147 4.39 13.45 1.39
C TYR A 147 5.11 14.32 2.39
N VAL A 148 5.87 13.70 3.31
CA VAL A 148 6.56 14.43 4.39
C VAL A 148 8.04 14.09 4.53
N ASP A 149 8.59 13.23 3.67
CA ASP A 149 10.00 12.82 3.73
C ASP A 149 10.96 14.00 3.66
N ALA A 150 10.65 15.01 2.86
CA ALA A 150 11.43 16.24 2.76
C ALA A 150 11.71 16.90 4.12
N LEU A 151 10.80 16.75 5.08
CA LEU A 151 10.97 17.28 6.44
C LEU A 151 12.01 16.51 7.27
N LEU A 152 12.36 15.27 6.86
CA LEU A 152 13.42 14.46 7.49
C LEU A 152 14.83 14.90 7.07
N PHE A 153 14.95 15.59 5.94
CA PHE A 153 16.22 15.90 5.28
C PHE A 153 16.53 17.40 5.20
N PRO A 154 16.46 18.17 6.33
CA PRO A 154 16.60 19.62 6.32
C PRO A 154 18.03 20.15 6.14
N LEU A 155 19.04 19.27 6.12
CA LEU A 155 20.44 19.61 6.00
C LEU A 155 20.97 19.35 4.59
N ASN A 156 22.30 19.53 4.40
CA ASN A 156 22.93 19.25 3.13
C ASN A 156 22.97 17.74 2.82
N ASN A 157 22.27 17.32 1.78
CA ASN A 157 22.09 15.92 1.38
C ASN A 157 23.12 15.43 0.38
N SER A 158 24.16 16.23 0.04
CA SER A 158 25.10 15.91 -1.05
C SER A 158 25.81 14.56 -0.88
N LYS A 159 26.13 14.13 0.34
CA LYS A 159 26.71 12.82 0.62
C LYS A 159 25.72 11.67 0.33
N LEU A 160 24.46 11.82 0.73
CA LEU A 160 23.41 10.84 0.48
C LEU A 160 23.11 10.75 -1.02
N ALA A 161 23.01 11.88 -1.69
CA ALA A 161 22.81 11.99 -3.13
C ALA A 161 23.96 11.41 -3.96
N ALA A 162 25.19 11.49 -3.46
CA ALA A 162 26.37 10.97 -4.16
C ALA A 162 26.49 9.43 -4.15
N ARG A 163 25.66 8.70 -3.40
CA ARG A 163 25.76 7.24 -3.26
C ARG A 163 25.49 6.49 -4.58
N ASN A 164 24.53 6.98 -5.38
CA ASN A 164 24.27 6.53 -6.74
C ASN A 164 23.50 7.60 -7.55
N SER A 165 23.30 7.34 -8.86
CA SER A 165 22.60 8.28 -9.76
C SER A 165 21.16 8.53 -9.37
N ASP A 166 20.46 7.49 -8.93
CA ASP A 166 19.02 7.55 -8.62
C ASP A 166 18.79 8.37 -7.36
N ARG A 167 19.56 8.14 -6.31
CA ARG A 167 19.54 8.95 -5.07
C ARG A 167 19.82 10.43 -5.33
N ARG A 168 20.62 10.76 -6.35
CA ARG A 168 20.82 12.15 -6.75
C ARG A 168 19.53 12.80 -7.22
N ALA A 169 18.75 12.10 -8.02
CA ALA A 169 17.45 12.59 -8.48
C ALA A 169 16.47 12.72 -7.29
N PHE A 170 16.36 11.69 -6.46
CA PHE A 170 15.48 11.68 -5.29
C PHE A 170 15.76 12.86 -4.34
N PHE A 171 17.01 13.08 -3.95
CA PHE A 171 17.33 14.20 -3.06
C PHE A 171 17.16 15.57 -3.71
N ALA A 172 17.25 15.68 -5.04
CA ALA A 172 16.92 16.92 -5.74
C ALA A 172 15.41 17.25 -5.65
N ASP A 173 14.56 16.23 -5.75
CA ASP A 173 13.10 16.37 -5.61
C ASP A 173 12.72 16.64 -4.15
N GLU A 174 13.30 15.93 -3.19
CA GLU A 174 13.09 16.20 -1.75
C GLU A 174 13.51 17.62 -1.35
N GLU A 175 14.64 18.12 -1.85
CA GLU A 175 15.08 19.50 -1.61
C GLU A 175 14.12 20.51 -2.27
N THR A 176 13.51 20.16 -3.39
CA THR A 176 12.51 21.00 -4.04
C THR A 176 11.23 21.05 -3.22
N LEU A 177 10.78 19.91 -2.69
CA LEU A 177 9.62 19.82 -1.82
C LEU A 177 9.85 20.55 -0.49
N LEU A 178 11.05 20.40 0.11
CA LEU A 178 11.41 21.14 1.32
C LEU A 178 11.38 22.66 1.10
N ARG A 179 11.94 23.14 -0.04
CA ARG A 179 11.86 24.59 -0.39
C ARG A 179 10.42 25.08 -0.51
N ARG A 180 9.52 24.25 -1.02
CA ARG A 180 8.08 24.56 -1.07
C ARG A 180 7.51 24.70 0.34
N TYR A 181 7.77 23.75 1.23
CA TYR A 181 7.29 23.81 2.63
C TYR A 181 7.85 25.00 3.39
N LEU A 182 9.12 25.36 3.19
CA LEU A 182 9.73 26.57 3.75
C LEU A 182 9.03 27.83 3.23
N LYS A 183 8.80 27.92 1.92
CA LYS A 183 8.09 29.06 1.31
C LYS A 183 6.66 29.20 1.84
N ASP A 184 5.95 28.09 1.99
CA ASP A 184 4.59 28.07 2.55
C ASP A 184 4.56 28.45 4.03
N ALA A 185 5.69 28.30 4.73
CA ALA A 185 5.91 28.82 6.08
C ALA A 185 6.42 30.27 6.11
N GLY A 186 6.56 30.94 4.94
CA GLY A 186 7.07 32.30 4.85
C GLY A 186 8.58 32.43 5.03
N LEU A 187 9.34 31.34 4.85
CA LEU A 187 10.78 31.27 5.08
C LEU A 187 11.56 31.08 3.77
N ALA A 188 12.68 31.78 3.64
CA ALA A 188 13.60 31.63 2.51
C ALA A 188 14.63 30.48 2.72
N ALA A 189 14.86 30.04 3.94
CA ALA A 189 15.79 28.98 4.31
C ALA A 189 15.38 28.34 5.65
N SER A 190 15.94 27.16 5.92
CA SER A 190 15.72 26.46 7.20
C SER A 190 16.13 27.33 8.39
N PRO A 191 15.35 27.36 9.48
CA PRO A 191 15.59 28.13 10.69
C PRO A 191 16.94 27.87 11.37
N ALA A 192 17.36 28.75 12.26
CA ALA A 192 18.67 28.63 12.90
C ALA A 192 18.76 27.51 13.93
N SER A 193 17.68 27.21 14.62
CA SER A 193 17.60 26.15 15.62
C SER A 193 16.65 25.03 15.20
N LEU A 194 16.84 23.83 15.77
CA LEU A 194 15.89 22.73 15.60
C LEU A 194 14.50 23.10 16.12
N ASP A 195 14.43 23.82 17.24
CA ASP A 195 13.15 24.24 17.82
C ASP A 195 12.36 25.15 16.89
N ASP A 196 13.01 26.12 16.27
CA ASP A 196 12.38 26.98 15.26
C ASP A 196 12.00 26.20 14.00
N TYR A 197 12.79 25.19 13.61
CA TYR A 197 12.44 24.29 12.51
C TYR A 197 11.18 23.47 12.81
N LEU A 198 11.09 22.90 14.01
CA LEU A 198 9.91 22.11 14.42
C LEU A 198 8.66 22.98 14.50
N THR A 199 8.75 24.14 15.17
CA THR A 199 7.59 25.01 15.43
C THR A 199 7.24 25.95 14.28
N GLY A 200 8.22 26.32 13.45
CA GLY A 200 8.04 27.24 12.32
C GLY A 200 7.84 26.56 10.97
N VAL A 201 8.25 25.29 10.82
CA VAL A 201 8.17 24.58 9.54
C VAL A 201 7.38 23.28 9.68
N VAL A 202 7.85 22.33 10.50
CA VAL A 202 7.27 20.97 10.56
C VAL A 202 5.82 21.01 11.02
N THR A 203 5.56 21.45 12.25
CA THR A 203 4.19 21.52 12.80
C THR A 203 3.24 22.33 11.93
N PRO A 204 3.58 23.57 11.47
CA PRO A 204 2.68 24.33 10.62
C PRO A 204 2.42 23.69 9.25
N THR A 205 3.38 22.92 8.71
CA THR A 205 3.15 22.17 7.45
C THR A 205 2.09 21.10 7.66
N LEU A 206 2.22 20.26 8.69
CA LEU A 206 1.24 19.23 9.01
C LEU A 206 -0.14 19.80 9.33
N GLU A 207 -0.20 20.94 10.04
CA GLU A 207 -1.45 21.63 10.35
C GLU A 207 -2.14 22.16 9.08
N ARG A 208 -1.38 22.76 8.16
CA ARG A 208 -1.92 23.19 6.86
C ARG A 208 -2.43 22.01 6.01
N GLN A 209 -1.68 20.91 5.98
CA GLN A 209 -2.09 19.70 5.29
C GLN A 209 -3.38 19.12 5.89
N LYS A 210 -3.47 19.06 7.23
CA LYS A 210 -4.71 18.68 7.92
C LYS A 210 -5.88 19.60 7.60
N GLN A 211 -5.68 20.91 7.61
CA GLN A 211 -6.69 21.91 7.22
C GLN A 211 -7.08 21.78 5.75
N GLY A 212 -6.13 21.39 4.88
CA GLY A 212 -6.36 21.07 3.47
C GLY A 212 -7.09 19.74 3.24
N GLY A 213 -7.44 19.01 4.30
CA GLY A 213 -8.21 17.77 4.21
C GLY A 213 -7.37 16.50 4.19
N ALA A 214 -6.08 16.56 4.52
CA ALA A 214 -5.24 15.37 4.66
C ALA A 214 -5.78 14.42 5.74
N VAL A 215 -5.81 13.12 5.43
CA VAL A 215 -6.26 12.05 6.33
C VAL A 215 -5.08 11.23 6.88
N ALA A 216 -3.96 11.27 6.18
CA ALA A 216 -2.70 10.62 6.56
C ALA A 216 -1.53 11.41 5.96
N GLU A 217 -0.30 11.08 6.42
CA GLU A 217 0.96 11.54 5.85
C GLU A 217 1.75 10.35 5.32
N LYS A 218 2.32 10.47 4.12
CA LYS A 218 3.10 9.41 3.46
C LYS A 218 4.59 9.60 3.70
N PHE A 219 5.24 8.51 4.11
CA PHE A 219 6.70 8.36 4.11
C PHE A 219 7.12 7.36 3.02
N GLU A 220 8.05 7.81 2.18
CA GLU A 220 8.78 7.01 1.19
C GLU A 220 10.21 6.71 1.67
N ALA A 221 10.45 6.86 2.96
CA ALA A 221 11.78 6.76 3.59
C ALA A 221 12.55 5.49 3.19
N ALA A 222 11.88 4.35 2.93
CA ALA A 222 12.52 3.10 2.52
C ALA A 222 13.37 3.23 1.24
N TYR A 223 13.06 4.18 0.35
CA TYR A 223 13.86 4.48 -0.85
C TYR A 223 15.12 5.29 -0.53
N LEU A 224 15.12 6.00 0.58
CA LEU A 224 16.16 6.98 0.94
C LEU A 224 17.07 6.47 2.05
N ARG A 225 16.54 5.66 2.98
CA ARG A 225 17.24 5.12 4.15
C ARG A 225 16.50 3.90 4.73
N PRO A 226 17.17 3.07 5.57
CA PRO A 226 16.49 2.03 6.34
C PRO A 226 15.43 2.58 7.31
N LEU A 227 14.41 1.76 7.62
CA LEU A 227 13.25 2.10 8.45
C LEU A 227 13.50 2.05 9.96
N ASP A 228 14.73 1.90 10.41
CA ASP A 228 15.13 1.87 11.81
C ASP A 228 15.19 3.31 12.40
N PHE A 229 14.08 3.81 12.89
CA PHE A 229 13.98 5.10 13.55
C PHE A 229 14.16 4.96 15.07
N ASP A 230 15.39 5.14 15.56
CA ASP A 230 15.73 4.99 16.96
C ASP A 230 15.11 6.09 17.84
N LYS A 231 14.97 5.81 19.14
CA LYS A 231 14.58 6.84 20.10
C LYS A 231 15.81 7.68 20.44
N VAL A 232 15.76 8.95 20.09
CA VAL A 232 16.85 9.91 20.23
C VAL A 232 16.44 11.07 21.11
N ASP A 233 17.36 11.52 21.96
CA ASP A 233 17.16 12.72 22.76
C ASP A 233 17.14 14.00 21.90
N ARG A 234 16.18 14.91 22.20
CA ARG A 234 16.07 16.21 21.53
C ARG A 234 17.37 16.99 21.51
N SER A 235 18.15 16.94 22.60
CA SER A 235 19.42 17.65 22.70
C SER A 235 20.48 17.10 21.74
N ALA A 236 20.47 15.79 21.47
CA ALA A 236 21.38 15.18 20.49
C ALA A 236 21.01 15.60 19.06
N ALA A 237 19.72 15.55 18.70
CA ALA A 237 19.23 16.03 17.41
C ALA A 237 19.50 17.53 17.20
N ALA A 238 19.26 18.36 18.25
CA ALA A 238 19.51 19.79 18.20
C ALA A 238 20.99 20.13 17.98
N ARG A 239 21.91 19.37 18.59
CA ARG A 239 23.37 19.54 18.34
C ARG A 239 23.71 19.28 16.89
N VAL A 240 23.22 18.17 16.31
CA VAL A 240 23.46 17.83 14.90
C VAL A 240 22.88 18.92 13.97
N TYR A 241 21.65 19.33 14.19
CA TYR A 241 21.01 20.37 13.40
C TYR A 241 21.84 21.66 13.43
N SER A 242 22.16 22.19 14.62
CA SER A 242 22.91 23.43 14.78
C SER A 242 24.32 23.36 14.20
N GLN A 243 24.98 22.19 14.30
CA GLN A 243 26.35 21.99 13.78
C GLN A 243 26.41 22.01 12.26
N PHE A 244 25.43 21.42 11.58
CA PHE A 244 25.49 21.20 10.13
C PHE A 244 24.54 22.06 9.29
N ARG A 245 23.61 22.80 9.91
CA ARG A 245 22.64 23.63 9.17
C ARG A 245 23.28 24.61 8.18
N ALA A 246 24.41 25.21 8.51
CA ALA A 246 25.12 26.19 7.70
C ALA A 246 26.49 25.69 7.21
N LYS A 247 26.76 24.38 7.34
CA LYS A 247 28.06 23.77 7.01
C LYS A 247 27.87 22.67 5.94
N GLY A 248 28.94 21.97 5.60
CA GLY A 248 28.90 20.83 4.69
C GLY A 248 28.00 19.68 5.16
N ALA A 249 27.86 18.65 4.33
CA ALA A 249 27.02 17.50 4.63
C ALA A 249 27.47 16.78 5.92
N PRO A 250 26.52 16.42 6.81
CA PRO A 250 26.84 15.70 8.05
C PRO A 250 27.39 14.29 7.74
N PRO A 251 28.15 13.68 8.68
CA PRO A 251 28.37 12.24 8.68
C PRO A 251 27.04 11.47 8.78
N ASP A 252 26.99 10.28 8.18
CA ASP A 252 25.73 9.51 8.05
C ASP A 252 25.12 9.14 9.42
N ASP A 253 25.97 8.71 10.36
CA ASP A 253 25.58 8.35 11.72
C ASP A 253 25.01 9.55 12.50
N GLN A 254 25.58 10.73 12.30
CA GLN A 254 25.04 11.96 12.89
C GLN A 254 23.75 12.40 12.22
N TYR A 255 23.67 12.31 10.89
CA TYR A 255 22.43 12.68 10.21
C TYR A 255 21.28 11.74 10.58
N LYS A 256 21.57 10.44 10.75
CA LYS A 256 20.58 9.46 11.24
C LYS A 256 19.96 9.92 12.58
N ILE A 257 20.76 10.42 13.54
CA ILE A 257 20.28 10.95 14.82
C ILE A 257 19.20 12.01 14.61
N LEU A 258 19.43 12.95 13.71
CA LEU A 258 18.45 14.02 13.42
C LEU A 258 17.20 13.45 12.72
N GLN A 259 17.37 12.61 11.73
CA GLN A 259 16.25 12.02 10.97
C GLN A 259 15.36 11.15 11.87
N ASP A 260 15.97 10.35 12.75
CA ASP A 260 15.22 9.50 13.70
C ASP A 260 14.36 10.34 14.66
N TYR A 261 14.93 11.45 15.14
CA TYR A 261 14.20 12.40 15.97
C TYR A 261 13.03 13.05 15.20
N LEU A 262 13.30 13.54 13.98
CA LEU A 262 12.31 14.22 13.14
C LEU A 262 11.16 13.28 12.77
N PHE A 263 11.45 12.02 12.39
CA PHE A 263 10.42 11.04 12.11
C PHE A 263 9.47 10.84 13.30
N ARG A 264 10.01 10.63 14.51
CA ARG A 264 9.20 10.43 15.71
C ARG A 264 8.42 11.69 16.10
N TYR A 265 8.99 12.87 15.88
CA TYR A 265 8.29 14.12 16.07
C TYR A 265 7.10 14.26 15.11
N ILE A 266 7.32 14.06 13.81
CA ILE A 266 6.27 14.10 12.78
C ILE A 266 5.17 13.07 13.10
N ALA A 267 5.56 11.83 13.40
CA ALA A 267 4.61 10.79 13.77
C ALA A 267 3.76 11.16 15.01
N GLY A 268 4.38 11.78 16.01
CA GLY A 268 3.68 12.29 17.19
C GLY A 268 2.67 13.40 16.84
N GLU A 269 3.06 14.34 15.98
CA GLU A 269 2.19 15.40 15.47
C GLU A 269 1.03 14.86 14.64
N CYS A 270 1.27 13.85 13.79
CA CYS A 270 0.20 13.15 13.07
C CYS A 270 -0.83 12.56 14.05
N GLY A 271 -0.36 11.89 15.11
CA GLY A 271 -1.23 11.37 16.17
C GLY A 271 -2.02 12.48 16.89
N ARG A 272 -1.41 13.65 17.15
CA ARG A 272 -2.07 14.83 17.73
C ARG A 272 -3.16 15.39 16.82
N LEU A 273 -2.90 15.41 15.52
CA LEU A 273 -3.81 15.95 14.50
C LEU A 273 -4.87 14.92 14.03
N GLY A 274 -4.80 13.69 14.54
CA GLY A 274 -5.72 12.61 14.12
C GLY A 274 -5.51 12.17 12.67
N MET A 275 -4.29 12.29 12.16
CA MET A 275 -3.86 11.74 10.88
C MET A 275 -3.14 10.41 11.07
N ALA A 276 -3.29 9.49 10.11
CA ALA A 276 -2.48 8.28 10.08
C ALA A 276 -1.08 8.56 9.51
N VAL A 277 -0.15 7.65 9.71
CA VAL A 277 1.18 7.64 9.10
C VAL A 277 1.26 6.45 8.16
N HIS A 278 1.37 6.69 6.88
CA HIS A 278 1.61 5.69 5.83
C HIS A 278 3.11 5.54 5.62
N ILE A 279 3.60 4.30 5.63
CA ILE A 279 5.02 4.00 5.45
C ILE A 279 5.17 2.94 4.38
N HIS A 280 5.97 3.21 3.35
CA HIS A 280 6.37 2.20 2.38
C HIS A 280 7.19 1.11 3.05
N THR A 281 6.80 -0.18 2.89
CA THR A 281 7.46 -1.34 3.52
C THR A 281 7.72 -2.50 2.57
N MET A 282 7.55 -2.30 1.27
CA MET A 282 7.80 -3.31 0.23
C MET A 282 9.22 -3.20 -0.32
N ALA A 283 9.79 -4.32 -0.77
CA ALA A 283 11.00 -4.28 -1.57
C ALA A 283 10.77 -3.52 -2.88
N GLY A 284 11.59 -2.51 -3.14
CA GLY A 284 11.61 -1.78 -4.40
C GLY A 284 12.56 -2.40 -5.43
N ALA A 285 12.48 -1.92 -6.65
CA ALA A 285 13.40 -2.27 -7.73
C ALA A 285 14.64 -1.36 -7.74
N GLY A 286 15.67 -1.77 -8.48
CA GLY A 286 16.85 -0.97 -8.71
C GLY A 286 18.00 -1.16 -7.72
N SER A 287 19.19 -0.81 -8.16
CA SER A 287 20.43 -0.99 -7.40
C SER A 287 20.58 -0.04 -6.19
N TYR A 288 19.74 0.97 -6.12
CA TYR A 288 19.73 1.94 -5.02
C TYR A 288 18.95 1.46 -3.80
N PHE A 289 18.07 0.47 -3.98
CA PHE A 289 17.12 0.04 -2.95
C PHE A 289 17.76 -0.97 -1.98
N ASP A 290 17.62 -0.70 -0.69
CA ASP A 290 18.02 -1.60 0.39
C ASP A 290 16.83 -2.44 0.83
N VAL A 291 16.73 -3.67 0.33
CA VAL A 291 15.61 -4.58 0.60
C VAL A 291 15.46 -4.87 2.10
N GLU A 292 16.59 -5.12 2.78
CA GLU A 292 16.57 -5.38 4.23
C GLU A 292 16.25 -4.12 5.01
N GLY A 293 16.67 -2.95 4.51
CA GLY A 293 16.33 -1.64 5.07
C GLY A 293 14.82 -1.35 5.09
N ALA A 294 14.07 -1.94 4.16
CA ALA A 294 12.60 -1.84 4.09
C ALA A 294 11.85 -2.90 4.92
N ASN A 295 12.56 -3.78 5.62
CA ASN A 295 11.95 -4.78 6.49
C ASN A 295 11.10 -4.11 7.57
N PRO A 296 9.78 -4.39 7.65
CA PRO A 296 8.88 -3.75 8.60
C PRO A 296 9.26 -3.96 10.08
N LEU A 297 10.00 -5.02 10.43
CA LEU A 297 10.49 -5.22 11.81
C LEU A 297 11.35 -4.06 12.31
N ARG A 298 11.97 -3.30 11.42
CA ARG A 298 12.74 -2.11 11.77
C ARG A 298 11.89 -1.00 12.40
N LEU A 299 10.56 -1.04 12.18
CA LEU A 299 9.59 -0.12 12.80
C LEU A 299 9.18 -0.55 14.23
N GLU A 300 9.62 -1.70 14.74
CA GLU A 300 9.13 -2.21 16.02
C GLU A 300 9.35 -1.22 17.18
N SER A 301 10.52 -0.57 17.23
CA SER A 301 10.82 0.42 18.27
C SER A 301 9.89 1.65 18.22
N VAL A 302 9.41 2.01 17.03
CA VAL A 302 8.41 3.07 16.80
C VAL A 302 7.04 2.65 17.30
N LEU A 303 6.60 1.44 16.91
CA LEU A 303 5.30 0.88 17.29
C LEU A 303 5.20 0.63 18.80
N ASN A 304 6.31 0.34 19.45
CA ASN A 304 6.39 0.10 20.90
C ASN A 304 6.52 1.41 21.72
N ASP A 305 6.73 2.58 21.09
CA ASP A 305 6.90 3.83 21.83
C ASP A 305 5.57 4.31 22.46
N PRO A 306 5.47 4.40 23.79
CA PRO A 306 4.27 4.89 24.45
C PRO A 306 3.87 6.30 24.00
N GLY A 307 4.84 7.14 23.62
CA GLY A 307 4.59 8.49 23.10
C GLY A 307 3.86 8.51 21.75
N LEU A 308 3.97 7.42 20.99
CA LEU A 308 3.35 7.25 19.65
C LEU A 308 2.09 6.35 19.69
N ARG A 309 1.59 6.00 20.87
CA ARG A 309 0.44 5.08 21.02
C ARG A 309 -0.84 5.55 20.32
N LYS A 310 -1.01 6.86 20.18
CA LYS A 310 -2.18 7.46 19.51
C LYS A 310 -2.02 7.57 18.00
N THR A 311 -0.80 7.46 17.49
CA THR A 311 -0.50 7.50 16.05
C THR A 311 -0.87 6.17 15.42
N LYS A 312 -1.62 6.21 14.34
CA LYS A 312 -2.02 5.04 13.56
C LYS A 312 -1.00 4.84 12.43
N PHE A 313 -0.25 3.75 12.45
CA PHE A 313 0.73 3.43 11.43
C PHE A 313 0.15 2.44 10.44
N VAL A 314 0.19 2.76 9.16
CA VAL A 314 -0.22 1.87 8.07
C VAL A 314 1.03 1.49 7.27
N MET A 315 1.42 0.23 7.38
CA MET A 315 2.53 -0.36 6.63
C MET A 315 2.02 -0.70 5.23
N LEU A 316 2.36 0.14 4.26
CA LEU A 316 1.90 0.00 2.88
C LEU A 316 2.55 -1.22 2.22
N HIS A 317 1.82 -1.80 1.28
CA HIS A 317 2.27 -2.94 0.46
C HIS A 317 2.51 -4.23 1.26
N GLY A 318 1.98 -4.33 2.49
CA GLY A 318 2.02 -5.56 3.28
C GLY A 318 3.40 -6.13 3.54
N GLY A 319 4.45 -5.29 3.53
CA GLY A 319 5.82 -5.68 3.88
C GLY A 319 6.48 -6.69 2.96
N TRP A 320 5.96 -6.95 1.74
CA TRP A 320 6.54 -7.98 0.88
C TRP A 320 8.05 -7.73 0.65
N PRO A 321 8.92 -8.76 0.77
CA PRO A 321 8.62 -10.19 0.98
C PRO A 321 8.53 -10.64 2.46
N PHE A 322 8.56 -9.76 3.44
CA PHE A 322 8.63 -10.03 4.88
C PHE A 322 7.24 -10.28 5.50
N ILE A 323 6.50 -11.25 4.94
CA ILE A 323 5.08 -11.49 5.29
C ILE A 323 4.91 -11.96 6.74
N GLY A 324 5.80 -12.84 7.24
CA GLY A 324 5.75 -13.33 8.62
C GLY A 324 6.03 -12.22 9.63
N GLU A 325 7.02 -11.38 9.32
CA GLU A 325 7.44 -10.26 10.14
C GLU A 325 6.34 -9.22 10.31
N ILE A 326 5.72 -8.82 9.21
CA ILE A 326 4.63 -7.83 9.28
C ILE A 326 3.41 -8.41 10.00
N THR A 327 3.12 -9.72 9.85
CA THR A 327 2.03 -10.39 10.57
C THR A 327 2.23 -10.25 12.08
N ALA A 328 3.44 -10.47 12.58
CA ALA A 328 3.75 -10.29 13.99
C ALA A 328 3.58 -8.83 14.47
N LEU A 329 3.91 -7.85 13.62
CA LEU A 329 3.72 -6.43 13.95
C LEU A 329 2.25 -6.01 14.00
N LEU A 330 1.35 -6.68 13.30
CA LEU A 330 -0.08 -6.36 13.34
C LEU A 330 -0.69 -6.59 14.74
N GLU A 331 -0.06 -7.32 15.61
CA GLU A 331 -0.48 -7.42 17.02
C GLU A 331 -0.28 -6.12 17.81
N LYS A 332 0.56 -5.20 17.33
CA LYS A 332 0.71 -3.89 17.95
C LYS A 332 -0.58 -3.07 17.74
N PRO A 333 -1.12 -2.45 18.79
CA PRO A 333 -2.46 -1.82 18.73
C PRO A 333 -2.58 -0.63 17.79
N ASN A 334 -1.46 -0.05 17.37
CA ASN A 334 -1.36 1.12 16.51
C ASN A 334 -0.81 0.79 15.11
N ALA A 335 -0.78 -0.49 14.71
CA ALA A 335 -0.29 -0.97 13.42
C ALA A 335 -1.43 -1.51 12.56
N TRP A 336 -1.43 -1.15 11.29
CA TRP A 336 -2.28 -1.64 10.19
C TRP A 336 -1.40 -1.93 8.99
N LEU A 337 -1.93 -2.68 8.02
CA LEU A 337 -1.31 -2.82 6.70
C LEU A 337 -2.34 -2.67 5.58
N ASP A 338 -1.88 -2.35 4.37
CA ASP A 338 -2.60 -2.62 3.15
C ASP A 338 -1.83 -3.60 2.25
N PHE A 339 -2.48 -4.15 1.24
CA PHE A 339 -1.85 -5.03 0.26
C PHE A 339 -1.75 -4.39 -1.13
N SER A 340 -1.71 -3.07 -1.18
CA SER A 340 -1.41 -2.32 -2.40
C SER A 340 -0.08 -2.79 -3.02
N ALA A 341 0.17 -2.51 -4.26
CA ALA A 341 1.26 -3.08 -5.05
C ALA A 341 1.26 -4.61 -5.16
N GLN A 342 1.13 -5.37 -4.06
CA GLN A 342 1.03 -6.83 -4.13
C GLN A 342 -0.13 -7.30 -5.03
N SER A 343 -1.26 -6.58 -5.01
CA SER A 343 -2.41 -6.87 -5.88
C SER A 343 -2.09 -6.71 -7.37
N LEU A 344 -1.07 -5.95 -7.72
CA LEU A 344 -0.57 -5.76 -9.07
C LEU A 344 0.61 -6.69 -9.38
N MET A 345 1.57 -6.81 -8.45
CA MET A 345 2.87 -7.47 -8.66
C MET A 345 2.87 -8.97 -8.41
N LEU A 346 1.92 -9.51 -7.63
CA LEU A 346 1.85 -10.93 -7.32
C LEU A 346 0.72 -11.63 -8.09
N PRO A 347 0.89 -12.91 -8.44
CA PRO A 347 -0.24 -13.73 -8.87
C PRO A 347 -1.32 -13.78 -7.79
N PRO A 348 -2.63 -13.78 -8.14
CA PRO A 348 -3.70 -13.81 -7.16
C PRO A 348 -3.61 -14.95 -6.14
N ALA A 349 -3.15 -16.14 -6.54
CA ALA A 349 -2.96 -17.28 -5.64
C ALA A 349 -1.86 -17.03 -4.59
N THR A 350 -0.77 -16.34 -4.96
CA THR A 350 0.30 -15.97 -4.02
C THR A 350 -0.21 -14.93 -3.03
N LEU A 351 -0.89 -13.89 -3.51
CA LEU A 351 -1.48 -12.88 -2.63
C LEU A 351 -2.57 -13.47 -1.73
N ALA A 352 -3.35 -14.44 -2.21
CA ALA A 352 -4.36 -15.14 -1.40
C ALA A 352 -3.74 -15.85 -0.20
N HIS A 353 -2.55 -16.44 -0.36
CA HIS A 353 -1.83 -17.05 0.75
C HIS A 353 -1.43 -16.00 1.82
N ASN A 354 -0.92 -14.85 1.40
CA ASN A 354 -0.57 -13.76 2.32
C ASN A 354 -1.80 -13.21 3.03
N LEU A 355 -2.88 -12.96 2.29
CA LEU A 355 -4.16 -12.48 2.84
C LEU A 355 -4.71 -13.44 3.90
N ARG A 356 -4.70 -14.76 3.63
CA ARG A 356 -5.18 -15.75 4.58
C ARG A 356 -4.43 -15.64 5.91
N GLN A 357 -3.10 -15.56 5.92
CA GLN A 357 -2.31 -15.40 7.15
C GLN A 357 -2.78 -14.18 7.96
N TRP A 358 -3.01 -13.03 7.33
CA TRP A 358 -3.42 -11.82 8.04
C TRP A 358 -4.87 -11.90 8.52
N LEU A 359 -5.76 -12.51 7.74
CA LEU A 359 -7.19 -12.64 8.08
C LEU A 359 -7.45 -13.65 9.21
N GLU A 360 -6.61 -14.66 9.34
CA GLU A 360 -6.65 -15.62 10.45
C GLU A 360 -6.25 -14.98 11.80
N TRP A 361 -5.46 -13.88 11.76
CA TRP A 361 -4.94 -13.23 12.95
C TRP A 361 -5.71 -11.96 13.33
N VAL A 362 -5.68 -10.94 12.48
CA VAL A 362 -6.19 -9.59 12.80
C VAL A 362 -6.90 -8.96 11.60
N PRO A 363 -8.04 -9.52 11.16
CA PRO A 363 -8.74 -9.07 9.96
C PRO A 363 -9.15 -7.60 10.01
N GLU A 364 -9.30 -7.00 11.20
CA GLU A 364 -9.66 -5.59 11.40
C GLU A 364 -8.55 -4.61 10.99
N LYS A 365 -7.35 -5.11 10.72
CA LYS A 365 -6.17 -4.30 10.42
C LYS A 365 -5.67 -4.43 8.99
N VAL A 366 -6.37 -5.21 8.18
CA VAL A 366 -6.05 -5.42 6.77
C VAL A 366 -6.88 -4.47 5.92
N LEU A 367 -6.22 -3.68 5.08
CA LEU A 367 -6.83 -2.68 4.20
C LEU A 367 -6.61 -3.05 2.74
N PHE A 368 -7.58 -2.71 1.91
CA PHE A 368 -7.45 -2.79 0.45
C PHE A 368 -6.71 -1.56 -0.07
N GLY A 369 -5.78 -1.77 -1.00
CA GLY A 369 -5.10 -0.73 -1.76
C GLY A 369 -4.72 -1.23 -3.15
N THR A 370 -4.63 -0.32 -4.12
CA THR A 370 -4.24 -0.67 -5.50
C THR A 370 -2.80 -0.34 -5.82
N ASP A 371 -2.28 0.75 -5.27
CA ASP A 371 -1.05 1.38 -5.74
C ASP A 371 -1.15 1.75 -7.23
N ALA A 372 -2.32 2.28 -7.63
CA ALA A 372 -2.56 2.74 -8.99
C ALA A 372 -1.58 3.84 -9.34
N TYR A 373 -0.67 3.56 -10.30
CA TYR A 373 0.47 4.40 -10.64
C TYR A 373 0.67 4.45 -12.16
N PRO A 374 1.15 5.56 -12.73
CA PRO A 374 1.44 5.65 -14.17
C PRO A 374 2.82 5.06 -14.50
N TYR A 375 2.92 3.72 -14.59
CA TYR A 375 4.18 2.99 -14.83
C TYR A 375 4.79 3.26 -16.21
N SER A 376 3.96 3.47 -17.24
CA SER A 376 4.42 3.71 -18.61
C SER A 376 3.32 4.36 -19.45
N ASP A 377 3.65 4.74 -20.70
CA ASP A 377 2.67 5.23 -21.68
C ASP A 377 1.55 4.20 -21.96
N GLU A 378 1.83 2.92 -21.78
CA GLU A 378 0.87 1.84 -21.98
C GLU A 378 0.07 1.49 -20.72
N MET A 379 0.65 1.69 -19.55
CA MET A 379 0.05 1.40 -18.26
C MET A 379 0.04 2.67 -17.40
N GLY A 380 -1.01 3.47 -17.54
CA GLY A 380 -1.31 4.58 -16.65
C GLY A 380 -1.90 4.11 -15.32
N TRP A 381 -2.18 5.06 -14.41
CA TRP A 381 -2.80 4.77 -13.13
C TRP A 381 -4.19 4.11 -13.26
N GLU A 382 -4.87 4.32 -14.38
CA GLU A 382 -6.18 3.75 -14.67
C GLU A 382 -6.09 2.25 -14.96
N GLU A 383 -5.16 1.86 -15.84
CA GLU A 383 -4.94 0.47 -16.20
C GLU A 383 -4.37 -0.33 -15.03
N SER A 384 -3.36 0.22 -14.34
CA SER A 384 -2.75 -0.41 -13.16
C SER A 384 -3.76 -0.55 -12.02
N GLY A 385 -4.53 0.50 -11.73
CA GLY A 385 -5.56 0.48 -10.70
C GLY A 385 -6.70 -0.48 -10.99
N TRP A 386 -7.19 -0.52 -12.24
CA TRP A 386 -8.22 -1.48 -12.64
C TRP A 386 -7.75 -2.93 -12.47
N LEU A 387 -6.52 -3.20 -12.91
CA LEU A 387 -5.92 -4.54 -12.82
C LEU A 387 -5.70 -4.95 -11.37
N ALA A 388 -5.14 -4.06 -10.55
CA ALA A 388 -4.92 -4.29 -9.12
C ALA A 388 -6.24 -4.51 -8.37
N ALA A 389 -7.26 -3.69 -8.64
CA ALA A 389 -8.57 -3.81 -8.02
C ALA A 389 -9.25 -5.16 -8.33
N ARG A 390 -9.11 -5.65 -9.56
CA ARG A 390 -9.62 -6.96 -9.98
C ARG A 390 -8.86 -8.09 -9.30
N ARG A 391 -7.52 -8.09 -9.38
CA ARG A 391 -6.66 -9.15 -8.82
C ARG A 391 -6.72 -9.20 -7.30
N GLY A 392 -6.81 -8.04 -6.64
CA GLY A 392 -6.97 -7.97 -5.20
C GLY A 392 -8.27 -8.64 -4.72
N ARG A 393 -9.39 -8.40 -5.43
CA ARG A 393 -10.67 -9.09 -5.13
C ARG A 393 -10.62 -10.58 -5.43
N GLU A 394 -9.96 -10.98 -6.53
CA GLU A 394 -9.74 -12.39 -6.87
C GLU A 394 -8.92 -13.10 -5.78
N ALA A 395 -7.82 -12.50 -5.33
CA ALA A 395 -7.00 -13.03 -4.26
C ALA A 395 -7.78 -13.16 -2.94
N LEU A 396 -8.57 -12.15 -2.59
CA LEU A 396 -9.42 -12.18 -1.40
C LEU A 396 -10.48 -13.29 -1.49
N ALA A 397 -11.11 -13.47 -2.65
CA ALA A 397 -12.06 -14.55 -2.88
C ALA A 397 -11.41 -15.94 -2.76
N LEU A 398 -10.20 -16.11 -3.29
CA LEU A 398 -9.42 -17.36 -3.16
C LEU A 398 -9.08 -17.65 -1.69
N ALA A 399 -8.61 -16.65 -0.93
CA ALA A 399 -8.29 -16.80 0.49
C ALA A 399 -9.52 -17.24 1.30
N LEU A 400 -10.62 -16.49 1.16
CA LEU A 400 -11.87 -16.77 1.89
C LEU A 400 -12.51 -18.10 1.48
N THR A 401 -12.43 -18.48 0.19
CA THR A 401 -12.88 -19.80 -0.28
C THR A 401 -12.07 -20.91 0.37
N ALA A 402 -10.76 -20.75 0.50
CA ALA A 402 -9.90 -21.73 1.18
C ALA A 402 -10.27 -21.87 2.66
N MET A 403 -10.45 -20.75 3.38
CA MET A 403 -10.87 -20.75 4.79
C MET A 403 -12.25 -21.41 5.00
N MET A 404 -13.21 -21.16 4.09
CA MET A 404 -14.52 -21.85 4.14
C MET A 404 -14.41 -23.35 3.89
N ARG A 405 -13.62 -23.75 2.89
CA ARG A 405 -13.39 -25.17 2.56
C ARG A 405 -12.75 -25.92 3.73
N ASP A 406 -11.82 -25.28 4.43
CA ASP A 406 -11.10 -25.85 5.59
C ASP A 406 -11.96 -25.80 6.87
N GLY A 407 -13.19 -25.25 6.81
CA GLY A 407 -14.14 -25.21 7.91
C GLY A 407 -13.87 -24.15 8.97
N GLU A 408 -12.99 -23.19 8.69
CA GLU A 408 -12.60 -22.13 9.63
C GLU A 408 -13.66 -21.04 9.76
N ILE A 409 -14.33 -20.71 8.66
CA ILE A 409 -15.37 -19.69 8.62
C ILE A 409 -16.60 -20.12 7.82
N SER A 410 -17.76 -19.55 8.15
CA SER A 410 -18.99 -19.68 7.35
C SER A 410 -18.96 -18.76 6.12
N HIS A 411 -19.87 -18.97 5.18
CA HIS A 411 -20.10 -18.07 4.04
C HIS A 411 -20.41 -16.63 4.49
N ASP A 412 -21.29 -16.45 5.47
CA ASP A 412 -21.66 -15.13 5.98
C ASP A 412 -20.45 -14.41 6.60
N ARG A 413 -19.62 -15.17 7.35
CA ARG A 413 -18.38 -14.62 7.92
C ARG A 413 -17.37 -14.25 6.82
N ALA A 414 -17.27 -15.03 5.75
CA ALA A 414 -16.42 -14.70 4.62
C ALA A 414 -16.84 -13.38 3.94
N LEU A 415 -18.14 -13.17 3.75
CA LEU A 415 -18.66 -11.90 3.21
C LEU A 415 -18.46 -10.72 4.17
N GLU A 416 -18.59 -10.95 5.47
CA GLU A 416 -18.26 -9.94 6.48
C GLU A 416 -16.80 -9.52 6.39
N LEU A 417 -15.87 -10.50 6.36
CA LEU A 417 -14.44 -10.25 6.21
C LEU A 417 -14.12 -9.51 4.91
N ALA A 418 -14.78 -9.88 3.80
CA ALA A 418 -14.61 -9.18 2.53
C ALA A 418 -15.03 -7.70 2.62
N ARG A 419 -16.16 -7.40 3.27
CA ARG A 419 -16.59 -6.01 3.50
C ARG A 419 -15.62 -5.26 4.43
N MET A 420 -15.12 -5.91 5.46
CA MET A 420 -14.12 -5.33 6.36
C MET A 420 -12.88 -4.90 5.57
N VAL A 421 -12.27 -5.81 4.83
CA VAL A 421 -11.03 -5.57 4.08
C VAL A 421 -11.22 -4.52 2.98
N LEU A 422 -12.28 -4.64 2.20
CA LEU A 422 -12.50 -3.77 1.04
C LEU A 422 -12.97 -2.37 1.43
N HIS A 423 -13.67 -2.21 2.56
CA HIS A 423 -14.33 -0.94 2.87
C HIS A 423 -14.29 -0.55 4.35
N GLU A 424 -14.82 -1.40 5.27
CA GLU A 424 -15.16 -0.97 6.61
C GLU A 424 -13.94 -0.65 7.48
N ASN A 425 -12.83 -1.39 7.31
CA ASN A 425 -11.61 -1.13 8.07
C ASN A 425 -11.03 0.25 7.75
N ALA A 426 -10.94 0.61 6.45
CA ALA A 426 -10.48 1.93 6.03
C ALA A 426 -11.46 3.03 6.49
N ARG A 427 -12.78 2.83 6.30
CA ARG A 427 -13.81 3.77 6.75
C ARG A 427 -13.67 4.08 8.24
N LYS A 428 -13.49 3.06 9.07
CA LYS A 428 -13.31 3.19 10.52
C LYS A 428 -11.97 3.84 10.89
N LEU A 429 -10.90 3.47 10.19
CA LEU A 429 -9.54 3.97 10.47
C LEU A 429 -9.45 5.48 10.24
N TYR A 430 -10.01 5.99 9.14
CA TYR A 430 -9.92 7.40 8.72
C TYR A 430 -11.15 8.23 9.09
N GLY A 431 -12.24 7.62 9.55
CA GLY A 431 -13.49 8.33 9.87
C GLY A 431 -14.23 8.83 8.63
N LEU A 432 -14.24 8.04 7.56
CA LEU A 432 -14.88 8.35 6.26
C LEU A 432 -16.36 7.98 6.26
#